data_a2fbb382ff87a1f08f9f4709e7b79834
#
_entry.id   a2fbb382ff87a1f08f9f4709e7b79834
#
_cell.length_a   1.000
_cell.length_b   1.000
_cell.length_c   1.000
_cell.angle_alpha   90.00
_cell.angle_beta   90.00
_cell.angle_gamma   90.00
#
_symmetry.space_group_name_H-M   'P 1'
#
loop_
_entity.id
_entity.type
_entity.pdbx_description
1 polymer ?
#
loop_
_entity_poly.entity_id
_entity_poly.type
_entity_poly.pdbx_seq_one_letter_code
_entity_poly.pdbx_strand_id
1 'polypeptide(L)'
;MRIPADANPAEYAPLLCAGVTVFNGIRKMNIQQGDTVAVQGLGGLGHLALQYSRKMGYRTVAVSSSGNKKDFAFQLGATDYIDTSKESAAEALQKMGGASLIVVTAPNPQIIGPLVEGLGSLGKLLVLAPVGDIPVNTVSLIMKGKSVHGWPSGHALDSEEAIDFAEKQGVKCMIEKFPFDKVEDAVQHMESGKVRFRSVIVME
;
A
#
# COMPACT_ATOMS: atom_id res chain seq x y z
N MET A 1 -6.13 -11.84 19.89
CA MET A 1 -5.31 -12.02 18.65
C MET A 1 -4.16 -12.97 18.98
N ARG A 2 -3.95 -13.95 18.14
CA ARG A 2 -2.86 -14.94 18.28
C ARG A 2 -1.82 -14.68 17.20
N ILE A 3 -0.55 -14.84 17.55
CA ILE A 3 0.58 -14.90 16.62
C ILE A 3 1.27 -16.25 16.79
N PRO A 4 2.02 -16.77 15.80
CA PRO A 4 2.79 -18.01 15.97
C PRO A 4 3.69 -17.93 17.21
N ALA A 5 3.82 -19.05 17.92
CA ALA A 5 4.56 -19.09 19.20
C ALA A 5 6.08 -18.84 19.01
N ASP A 6 6.59 -19.16 17.83
CA ASP A 6 7.98 -18.99 17.40
C ASP A 6 8.19 -17.72 16.55
N ALA A 7 7.18 -16.85 16.47
CA ALA A 7 7.24 -15.62 15.69
C ALA A 7 8.30 -14.66 16.23
N ASN A 8 9.08 -14.04 15.34
CA ASN A 8 9.94 -12.94 15.68
C ASN A 8 9.10 -11.66 15.91
N PRO A 9 8.94 -11.13 17.12
CA PRO A 9 8.03 -10.02 17.40
C PRO A 9 8.31 -8.78 16.54
N ALA A 10 9.58 -8.53 16.22
CA ALA A 10 9.98 -7.37 15.42
C ALA A 10 9.42 -7.42 13.99
N GLU A 11 9.30 -8.61 13.40
CA GLU A 11 8.76 -8.78 12.05
C GLU A 11 7.23 -8.68 12.01
N TYR A 12 6.58 -9.07 13.11
CA TYR A 12 5.11 -9.06 13.20
C TYR A 12 4.54 -7.73 13.69
N ALA A 13 5.28 -6.98 14.51
CA ALA A 13 4.78 -5.72 15.04
C ALA A 13 4.20 -4.77 13.96
N PRO A 14 4.87 -4.53 12.82
CA PRO A 14 4.30 -3.69 11.78
C PRO A 14 3.08 -4.29 11.07
N LEU A 15 2.91 -5.62 11.09
CA LEU A 15 1.74 -6.28 10.49
C LEU A 15 0.46 -5.99 11.27
N LEU A 16 0.57 -5.70 12.57
CA LEU A 16 -0.56 -5.37 13.45
C LEU A 16 -1.15 -3.97 13.21
N CYS A 17 -0.49 -3.15 12.42
CA CYS A 17 -1.00 -1.84 12.01
C CYS A 17 -0.99 -1.75 10.48
N ALA A 18 0.18 -1.64 9.87
CA ALA A 18 0.32 -1.47 8.43
C ALA A 18 -0.17 -2.69 7.65
N GLY A 19 0.12 -3.91 8.15
CA GLY A 19 -0.32 -5.15 7.52
C GLY A 19 -1.84 -5.26 7.49
N VAL A 20 -2.49 -5.20 8.65
CA VAL A 20 -3.96 -5.28 8.74
C VAL A 20 -4.64 -4.15 7.97
N THR A 21 -4.08 -2.93 7.99
CA THR A 21 -4.65 -1.78 7.28
C THR A 21 -4.74 -2.05 5.78
N VAL A 22 -3.64 -2.47 5.14
CA VAL A 22 -3.63 -2.71 3.69
C VAL A 22 -4.38 -3.99 3.32
N PHE A 23 -4.21 -5.08 4.09
CA PHE A 23 -4.91 -6.33 3.86
C PHE A 23 -6.42 -6.15 3.90
N ASN A 24 -6.90 -5.56 4.99
CA ASN A 24 -8.33 -5.37 5.21
C ASN A 24 -8.93 -4.34 4.24
N GLY A 25 -8.24 -3.23 4.02
CA GLY A 25 -8.66 -2.22 3.07
C GLY A 25 -8.82 -2.79 1.67
N ILE A 26 -7.84 -3.54 1.16
CA ILE A 26 -7.89 -4.11 -0.19
C ILE A 26 -9.01 -5.16 -0.32
N ARG A 27 -9.10 -6.12 0.62
CA ARG A 27 -10.12 -7.19 0.53
C ARG A 27 -11.54 -6.68 0.59
N LYS A 28 -11.78 -5.57 1.32
CA LYS A 28 -13.12 -4.96 1.45
C LYS A 28 -13.54 -4.15 0.22
N MET A 29 -12.65 -3.94 -0.72
CA MET A 29 -13.02 -3.27 -1.98
C MET A 29 -13.76 -4.18 -2.95
N ASN A 30 -13.86 -5.49 -2.71
CA ASN A 30 -14.62 -6.44 -3.54
C ASN A 30 -14.28 -6.30 -5.04
N ILE A 31 -12.99 -6.35 -5.37
CA ILE A 31 -12.49 -6.45 -6.73
C ILE A 31 -12.22 -7.91 -7.07
N GLN A 32 -12.17 -8.25 -8.36
CA GLN A 32 -12.01 -9.63 -8.81
C GLN A 32 -10.54 -10.01 -9.00
N GLN A 33 -10.22 -11.28 -8.86
CA GLN A 33 -8.89 -11.78 -9.20
C GLN A 33 -8.58 -11.49 -10.68
N GLY A 34 -7.35 -11.10 -10.96
CA GLY A 34 -6.94 -10.64 -12.28
C GLY A 34 -7.12 -9.14 -12.53
N ASP A 35 -7.95 -8.47 -11.73
CA ASP A 35 -8.11 -7.02 -11.80
C ASP A 35 -6.79 -6.27 -11.57
N THR A 36 -6.70 -5.06 -12.12
CA THR A 36 -5.54 -4.19 -11.93
C THR A 36 -5.66 -3.41 -10.62
N VAL A 37 -4.70 -3.62 -9.73
CA VAL A 37 -4.51 -2.86 -8.49
C VAL A 37 -3.26 -2.00 -8.61
N ALA A 38 -3.40 -0.68 -8.55
CA ALA A 38 -2.27 0.23 -8.49
C ALA A 38 -1.99 0.66 -7.04
N VAL A 39 -0.75 0.62 -6.62
CA VAL A 39 -0.32 1.07 -5.28
C VAL A 39 0.49 2.35 -5.42
N GLN A 40 -0.08 3.46 -4.96
CA GLN A 40 0.58 4.76 -4.95
C GLN A 40 1.39 4.93 -3.66
N GLY A 41 2.69 5.16 -3.84
CA GLY A 41 3.64 5.27 -2.75
C GLY A 41 4.30 3.94 -2.39
N LEU A 42 5.63 3.92 -2.33
CA LEU A 42 6.42 2.74 -1.97
C LEU A 42 7.17 3.03 -0.66
N GLY A 43 6.42 3.07 0.41
CA GLY A 43 6.86 3.24 1.79
C GLY A 43 6.37 2.09 2.67
N GLY A 44 6.22 2.38 3.99
CA GLY A 44 5.85 1.38 4.99
C GLY A 44 4.52 0.68 4.77
N LEU A 45 3.50 1.34 4.20
CA LEU A 45 2.25 0.71 3.78
C LEU A 45 2.37 0.10 2.38
N GLY A 46 2.98 0.85 1.44
CA GLY A 46 3.02 0.46 0.03
C GLY A 46 3.77 -0.84 -0.25
N HIS A 47 4.89 -1.11 0.46
CA HIS A 47 5.62 -2.37 0.26
C HIS A 47 4.82 -3.61 0.70
N LEU A 48 3.94 -3.46 1.70
CA LEU A 48 3.01 -4.51 2.09
C LEU A 48 1.82 -4.57 1.13
N ALA A 49 1.29 -3.43 0.69
CA ALA A 49 0.19 -3.37 -0.27
C ALA A 49 0.53 -4.07 -1.59
N LEU A 50 1.76 -3.92 -2.11
CA LEU A 50 2.22 -4.65 -3.30
C LEU A 50 2.18 -6.17 -3.07
N GLN A 51 2.73 -6.64 -1.95
CA GLN A 51 2.78 -8.06 -1.64
C GLN A 51 1.38 -8.65 -1.46
N TYR A 52 0.53 -8.02 -0.62
CA TYR A 52 -0.84 -8.48 -0.42
C TYR A 52 -1.63 -8.50 -1.72
N SER A 53 -1.58 -7.42 -2.52
CA SER A 53 -2.28 -7.36 -3.81
C SER A 53 -1.85 -8.48 -4.74
N ARG A 54 -0.55 -8.71 -4.88
CA ARG A 54 -0.03 -9.80 -5.71
C ARG A 54 -0.48 -11.17 -5.24
N LYS A 55 -0.42 -11.42 -3.93
CA LYS A 55 -0.79 -12.70 -3.32
C LYS A 55 -2.31 -12.96 -3.30
N MET A 56 -3.12 -11.91 -3.36
CA MET A 56 -4.56 -11.98 -3.58
C MET A 56 -4.94 -12.28 -5.04
N GLY A 57 -3.96 -12.32 -5.97
CA GLY A 57 -4.19 -12.68 -7.37
C GLY A 57 -4.46 -11.51 -8.31
N TYR A 58 -4.12 -10.28 -7.92
CA TYR A 58 -4.30 -9.08 -8.74
C TYR A 58 -3.09 -8.81 -9.64
N ARG A 59 -3.33 -8.17 -10.80
CA ARG A 59 -2.27 -7.49 -11.53
C ARG A 59 -1.84 -6.27 -10.73
N THR A 60 -0.61 -6.24 -10.26
CA THR A 60 -0.16 -5.24 -9.29
C THR A 60 0.78 -4.22 -9.93
N VAL A 61 0.38 -2.95 -9.92
CA VAL A 61 1.14 -1.84 -10.51
C VAL A 61 1.69 -0.97 -9.39
N ALA A 62 3.00 -0.78 -9.34
CA ALA A 62 3.62 0.17 -8.41
C ALA A 62 3.66 1.57 -9.03
N VAL A 63 3.21 2.59 -8.30
CA VAL A 63 3.25 4.00 -8.69
C VAL A 63 4.14 4.77 -7.71
N SER A 64 5.24 5.32 -8.20
CA SER A 64 6.25 6.00 -7.38
C SER A 64 6.78 7.26 -8.06
N SER A 65 7.29 8.21 -7.27
CA SER A 65 7.81 9.50 -7.74
C SER A 65 9.25 9.45 -8.27
N SER A 66 9.88 8.30 -8.35
CA SER A 66 11.23 8.14 -8.89
C SER A 66 11.50 6.70 -9.31
N GLY A 67 12.47 6.48 -10.20
CA GLY A 67 12.91 5.15 -10.61
C GLY A 67 13.70 4.35 -9.55
N ASN A 68 14.11 4.97 -8.45
CA ASN A 68 15.04 4.39 -7.48
C ASN A 68 14.50 3.19 -6.71
N LYS A 69 13.18 3.00 -6.70
CA LYS A 69 12.51 1.89 -5.99
C LYS A 69 11.97 0.82 -6.94
N LYS A 70 12.31 0.90 -8.24
CA LYS A 70 11.77 0.01 -9.28
C LYS A 70 12.10 -1.46 -9.01
N ASP A 71 13.35 -1.76 -8.71
CA ASP A 71 13.79 -3.12 -8.46
C ASP A 71 13.13 -3.70 -7.20
N PHE A 72 13.00 -2.91 -6.15
CA PHE A 72 12.24 -3.29 -4.96
C PHE A 72 10.77 -3.57 -5.27
N ALA A 73 10.14 -2.74 -6.10
CA ALA A 73 8.73 -2.96 -6.46
C ALA A 73 8.54 -4.32 -7.12
N PHE A 74 9.40 -4.70 -8.06
CA PHE A 74 9.34 -6.01 -8.72
C PHE A 74 9.64 -7.17 -7.76
N GLN A 75 10.62 -7.02 -6.88
CA GLN A 75 10.91 -8.01 -5.82
C GLN A 75 9.70 -8.22 -4.88
N LEU A 76 8.93 -7.16 -4.62
CA LEU A 76 7.72 -7.18 -3.81
C LEU A 76 6.47 -7.66 -4.57
N GLY A 77 6.61 -8.04 -5.84
CA GLY A 77 5.55 -8.64 -6.64
C GLY A 77 4.80 -7.69 -7.57
N ALA A 78 5.27 -6.46 -7.76
CA ALA A 78 4.71 -5.61 -8.81
C ALA A 78 4.94 -6.26 -10.19
N THR A 79 3.94 -6.19 -11.06
CA THR A 79 4.04 -6.63 -12.47
C THR A 79 4.46 -5.47 -13.38
N ASP A 80 4.12 -4.26 -12.97
CA ASP A 80 4.37 -3.03 -13.72
C ASP A 80 4.81 -1.91 -12.76
N TYR A 81 5.53 -0.93 -13.29
CA TYR A 81 6.03 0.21 -12.53
C TYR A 81 5.80 1.52 -13.29
N ILE A 82 5.17 2.48 -12.64
CA ILE A 82 4.95 3.82 -13.18
C ILE A 82 5.82 4.81 -12.38
N ASP A 83 6.73 5.48 -13.09
CA ASP A 83 7.58 6.55 -12.55
C ASP A 83 6.91 7.91 -12.83
N THR A 84 6.27 8.48 -11.82
CA THR A 84 5.53 9.75 -11.97
C THR A 84 6.43 10.98 -12.15
N SER A 85 7.75 10.83 -12.08
CA SER A 85 8.68 11.89 -12.52
C SER A 85 8.80 11.97 -14.04
N LYS A 86 8.34 10.96 -14.78
CA LYS A 86 8.49 10.81 -16.23
C LYS A 86 7.16 10.83 -16.97
N GLU A 87 6.09 10.36 -16.33
CA GLU A 87 4.78 10.21 -16.96
C GLU A 87 3.64 10.42 -15.98
N SER A 88 2.45 10.73 -16.49
CA SER A 88 1.23 10.78 -15.70
C SER A 88 0.78 9.39 -15.28
N ALA A 89 0.61 9.16 -13.96
CA ALA A 89 0.11 7.89 -13.46
C ALA A 89 -1.29 7.57 -14.01
N ALA A 90 -2.15 8.58 -14.10
CA ALA A 90 -3.52 8.41 -14.62
C ALA A 90 -3.51 7.96 -16.09
N GLU A 91 -2.71 8.62 -16.94
CA GLU A 91 -2.60 8.25 -18.35
C GLU A 91 -1.98 6.87 -18.54
N ALA A 92 -0.93 6.56 -17.79
CA ALA A 92 -0.30 5.24 -17.84
C ALA A 92 -1.28 4.13 -17.44
N LEU A 93 -2.05 4.34 -16.37
CA LEU A 93 -3.10 3.39 -15.97
C LEU A 93 -4.21 3.28 -17.01
N GLN A 94 -4.66 4.38 -17.64
CA GLN A 94 -5.67 4.31 -18.70
C GLN A 94 -5.16 3.53 -19.93
N LYS A 95 -3.89 3.64 -20.30
CA LYS A 95 -3.29 2.79 -21.36
C LYS A 95 -3.30 1.30 -21.03
N MET A 96 -3.37 0.95 -19.73
CA MET A 96 -3.50 -0.43 -19.25
C MET A 96 -4.97 -0.89 -19.12
N GLY A 97 -5.95 -0.05 -19.50
CA GLY A 97 -7.39 -0.31 -19.36
C GLY A 97 -8.04 0.33 -18.13
N GLY A 98 -7.27 1.08 -17.35
CA GLY A 98 -7.70 1.66 -16.07
C GLY A 98 -7.56 0.67 -14.90
N ALA A 99 -7.32 1.20 -13.69
CA ALA A 99 -7.24 0.39 -12.49
C ALA A 99 -8.63 0.12 -11.90
N SER A 100 -8.90 -1.10 -11.47
CA SER A 100 -10.08 -1.45 -10.66
C SER A 100 -9.96 -0.91 -9.23
N LEU A 101 -8.71 -0.82 -8.73
CA LEU A 101 -8.40 -0.25 -7.44
C LEU A 101 -7.09 0.54 -7.50
N ILE A 102 -7.09 1.74 -6.92
CA ILE A 102 -5.86 2.48 -6.61
C ILE A 102 -5.77 2.62 -5.10
N VAL A 103 -4.71 2.07 -4.51
CA VAL A 103 -4.42 2.14 -3.07
C VAL A 103 -3.45 3.28 -2.82
N VAL A 104 -3.91 4.29 -2.10
CA VAL A 104 -3.12 5.48 -1.75
C VAL A 104 -2.45 5.25 -0.40
N THR A 105 -1.12 5.18 -0.38
CA THR A 105 -0.33 4.92 0.81
C THR A 105 0.66 6.03 1.17
N ALA A 106 0.86 7.01 0.28
CA ALA A 106 1.73 8.16 0.55
C ALA A 106 0.91 9.45 0.67
N PRO A 107 1.18 10.29 1.69
CA PRO A 107 0.41 11.48 1.98
C PRO A 107 0.81 12.65 1.08
N ASN A 108 0.27 12.68 -0.14
CA ASN A 108 0.44 13.82 -1.05
C ASN A 108 -0.91 14.16 -1.70
N PRO A 109 -1.65 15.14 -1.17
CA PRO A 109 -2.98 15.49 -1.66
C PRO A 109 -2.99 15.95 -3.12
N GLN A 110 -1.91 16.53 -3.63
CA GLN A 110 -1.83 17.06 -4.98
C GLN A 110 -1.86 15.97 -6.07
N ILE A 111 -1.38 14.76 -5.76
CA ILE A 111 -1.37 13.66 -6.72
C ILE A 111 -2.58 12.73 -6.58
N ILE A 112 -3.25 12.75 -5.44
CA ILE A 112 -4.35 11.81 -5.14
C ILE A 112 -5.59 12.12 -5.97
N GLY A 113 -6.00 13.38 -6.04
CA GLY A 113 -7.14 13.79 -6.85
C GLY A 113 -7.01 13.37 -8.33
N PRO A 114 -5.89 13.68 -9.01
CA PRO A 114 -5.63 13.24 -10.38
C PRO A 114 -5.63 11.72 -10.58
N LEU A 115 -5.31 10.91 -9.56
CA LEU A 115 -5.33 9.45 -9.67
C LEU A 115 -6.73 8.87 -9.95
N VAL A 116 -7.80 9.58 -9.60
CA VAL A 116 -9.18 9.19 -9.95
C VAL A 116 -9.34 9.01 -11.46
N GLU A 117 -8.62 9.79 -12.27
CA GLU A 117 -8.64 9.65 -13.72
C GLU A 117 -7.95 8.36 -14.21
N GLY A 118 -7.08 7.76 -13.41
CA GLY A 118 -6.47 6.46 -13.69
C GLY A 118 -7.38 5.25 -13.44
N LEU A 119 -8.53 5.46 -12.78
CA LEU A 119 -9.50 4.40 -12.54
C LEU A 119 -10.28 4.01 -13.80
N GLY A 120 -10.50 2.71 -13.97
CA GLY A 120 -11.45 2.15 -14.94
C GLY A 120 -12.91 2.38 -14.53
N SER A 121 -13.84 1.79 -15.28
CA SER A 121 -15.26 1.78 -14.93
C SER A 121 -15.49 1.05 -13.61
N LEU A 122 -16.32 1.62 -12.74
CA LEU A 122 -16.59 1.15 -11.37
C LEU A 122 -15.34 1.06 -10.47
N GLY A 123 -14.22 1.67 -10.91
CA GLY A 123 -12.96 1.68 -10.19
C GLY A 123 -13.03 2.45 -8.86
N LYS A 124 -12.20 2.05 -7.91
CA LYS A 124 -12.21 2.55 -6.54
C LYS A 124 -10.86 3.16 -6.16
N LEU A 125 -10.87 4.36 -5.59
CA LEU A 125 -9.71 4.96 -4.95
C LEU A 125 -9.78 4.68 -3.45
N LEU A 126 -8.85 3.92 -2.92
CA LEU A 126 -8.76 3.59 -1.49
C LEU A 126 -7.67 4.44 -0.83
N VAL A 127 -8.07 5.35 0.04
CA VAL A 127 -7.17 6.25 0.78
C VAL A 127 -6.85 5.65 2.14
N LEU A 128 -5.58 5.31 2.38
CA LEU A 128 -5.07 4.75 3.63
C LEU A 128 -4.10 5.70 4.36
N ALA A 129 -3.66 6.77 3.71
CA ALA A 129 -2.81 7.79 4.31
C ALA A 129 -3.63 9.03 4.69
N PRO A 130 -3.40 9.65 5.87
CA PRO A 130 -4.06 10.89 6.23
C PRO A 130 -3.52 12.04 5.38
N VAL A 131 -4.35 12.63 4.52
CA VAL A 131 -3.94 13.64 3.52
C VAL A 131 -4.73 14.94 3.59
N GLY A 132 -5.73 15.03 4.48
CA GLY A 132 -6.67 16.17 4.50
C GLY A 132 -7.60 16.15 3.28
N ASP A 133 -7.95 17.34 2.79
CA ASP A 133 -8.86 17.50 1.66
C ASP A 133 -8.20 17.12 0.33
N ILE A 134 -8.94 16.39 -0.50
CA ILE A 134 -8.52 16.05 -1.86
C ILE A 134 -9.55 16.57 -2.88
N PRO A 135 -9.11 17.28 -3.93
CA PRO A 135 -10.02 17.71 -4.98
C PRO A 135 -10.39 16.51 -5.88
N VAL A 136 -11.68 16.26 -6.05
CA VAL A 136 -12.18 15.17 -6.91
C VAL A 136 -13.17 15.74 -7.91
N ASN A 137 -12.97 15.43 -9.19
CA ASN A 137 -13.90 15.81 -10.25
C ASN A 137 -15.15 14.90 -10.19
N THR A 138 -16.28 15.47 -9.80
CA THR A 138 -17.53 14.72 -9.65
C THR A 138 -18.09 14.21 -10.99
N VAL A 139 -17.83 14.90 -12.10
CA VAL A 139 -18.22 14.42 -13.43
C VAL A 139 -17.50 13.12 -13.77
N SER A 140 -16.20 13.04 -13.47
CA SER A 140 -15.43 11.81 -13.65
C SER A 140 -15.97 10.64 -12.81
N LEU A 141 -16.43 10.91 -11.59
CA LEU A 141 -17.07 9.89 -10.75
C LEU A 141 -18.37 9.38 -11.39
N ILE A 142 -19.25 10.30 -11.79
CA ILE A 142 -20.57 9.98 -12.33
C ILE A 142 -20.47 9.20 -13.64
N MET A 143 -19.62 9.65 -14.57
CA MET A 143 -19.57 9.09 -15.93
C MET A 143 -19.10 7.63 -15.98
N LYS A 144 -18.34 7.18 -15.01
CA LYS A 144 -17.81 5.81 -14.97
C LYS A 144 -18.14 5.07 -13.67
N GLY A 145 -19.01 5.61 -12.81
CA GLY A 145 -19.39 5.00 -11.54
C GLY A 145 -18.19 4.80 -10.59
N LYS A 146 -17.19 5.68 -10.68
CA LYS A 146 -16.02 5.62 -9.82
C LYS A 146 -16.36 6.01 -8.38
N SER A 147 -15.54 5.58 -7.41
CA SER A 147 -15.76 5.92 -6.01
C SER A 147 -14.46 6.16 -5.25
N VAL A 148 -14.56 6.93 -4.17
CA VAL A 148 -13.45 7.20 -3.24
C VAL A 148 -13.82 6.63 -1.88
N HIS A 149 -12.91 5.87 -1.29
CA HIS A 149 -13.09 5.17 -0.03
C HIS A 149 -11.95 5.49 0.92
N GLY A 150 -12.27 5.67 2.20
CA GLY A 150 -11.33 5.56 3.30
C GLY A 150 -11.51 4.20 3.98
N TRP A 151 -10.45 3.68 4.58
CA TRP A 151 -10.55 2.47 5.38
C TRP A 151 -9.72 2.60 6.66
N PRO A 152 -10.31 2.38 7.85
CA PRO A 152 -9.55 2.29 9.08
C PRO A 152 -8.75 0.97 9.10
N SER A 153 -7.87 0.80 10.06
CA SER A 153 -7.06 -0.41 10.19
C SER A 153 -7.91 -1.69 10.27
N GLY A 154 -8.18 -2.18 11.45
CA GLY A 154 -8.98 -3.39 11.69
C GLY A 154 -9.02 -3.71 13.18
N HIS A 155 -9.81 -4.72 13.54
CA HIS A 155 -9.87 -5.24 14.89
C HIS A 155 -9.03 -6.52 15.06
N ALA A 156 -9.09 -7.16 16.23
CA ALA A 156 -8.24 -8.29 16.56
C ALA A 156 -8.37 -9.49 15.59
N LEU A 157 -9.58 -9.81 15.14
CA LEU A 157 -9.78 -10.88 14.16
C LEU A 157 -9.23 -10.54 12.77
N ASP A 158 -9.41 -9.29 12.32
CA ASP A 158 -8.80 -8.84 11.05
C ASP A 158 -7.28 -8.96 11.09
N SER A 159 -6.68 -8.69 12.27
CA SER A 159 -5.23 -8.82 12.46
C SER A 159 -4.78 -10.29 12.43
N GLU A 160 -5.53 -11.22 13.02
CA GLU A 160 -5.27 -12.66 12.93
C GLU A 160 -5.36 -13.14 11.48
N GLU A 161 -6.38 -12.75 10.75
CA GLU A 161 -6.56 -13.09 9.34
C GLU A 161 -5.45 -12.50 8.44
N ALA A 162 -5.02 -11.27 8.71
CA ALA A 162 -3.92 -10.64 7.98
C ALA A 162 -2.59 -11.35 8.20
N ILE A 163 -2.31 -11.77 9.44
CA ILE A 163 -1.12 -12.55 9.80
C ILE A 163 -1.19 -13.94 9.19
N ASP A 164 -2.30 -14.67 9.36
CA ASP A 164 -2.49 -15.98 8.80
C ASP A 164 -2.33 -16.01 7.28
N PHE A 165 -2.85 -14.98 6.60
CA PHE A 165 -2.62 -14.80 5.17
C PHE A 165 -1.14 -14.54 4.86
N ALA A 166 -0.48 -13.65 5.64
CA ALA A 166 0.93 -13.33 5.45
C ALA A 166 1.81 -14.57 5.58
N GLU A 167 1.58 -15.39 6.60
CA GLU A 167 2.27 -16.66 6.82
C GLU A 167 2.10 -17.62 5.64
N LYS A 168 0.85 -17.89 5.27
CA LYS A 168 0.53 -18.86 4.21
C LYS A 168 1.02 -18.43 2.84
N GLN A 169 1.08 -17.12 2.57
CA GLN A 169 1.44 -16.57 1.27
C GLN A 169 2.87 -16.03 1.20
N GLY A 170 3.60 -16.01 2.33
CA GLY A 170 4.96 -15.51 2.42
C GLY A 170 5.06 -13.98 2.27
N VAL A 171 4.06 -13.23 2.74
CA VAL A 171 4.13 -11.77 2.84
C VAL A 171 5.02 -11.41 4.03
N LYS A 172 6.04 -10.58 3.80
CA LYS A 172 6.99 -10.20 4.85
C LYS A 172 7.12 -8.69 4.96
N CYS A 173 7.09 -8.20 6.20
CA CYS A 173 7.45 -6.81 6.46
C CYS A 173 8.97 -6.65 6.40
N MET A 174 9.46 -5.74 5.57
CA MET A 174 10.87 -5.36 5.57
C MET A 174 11.10 -4.36 6.69
N ILE A 175 12.00 -4.70 7.62
CA ILE A 175 12.26 -3.93 8.83
C ILE A 175 13.74 -3.58 8.99
N GLU A 176 14.00 -2.46 9.64
CA GLU A 176 15.30 -2.09 10.18
C GLU A 176 15.15 -1.97 11.70
N LYS A 177 15.92 -2.76 12.46
CA LYS A 177 15.82 -2.83 13.91
C LYS A 177 16.69 -1.76 14.57
N PHE A 178 16.17 -1.13 15.59
CA PHE A 178 16.88 -0.17 16.42
C PHE A 178 16.72 -0.56 17.89
N PRO A 179 17.75 -0.55 18.71
CA PRO A 179 17.62 -0.76 20.15
C PRO A 179 16.86 0.41 20.79
N PHE A 180 16.31 0.19 21.98
CA PHE A 180 15.45 1.15 22.65
C PHE A 180 16.12 2.50 22.92
N ASP A 181 17.42 2.51 23.25
CA ASP A 181 18.21 3.72 23.48
C ASP A 181 18.51 4.53 22.20
N LYS A 182 18.14 4.02 21.02
CA LYS A 182 18.29 4.62 19.70
C LYS A 182 16.96 5.05 19.05
N VAL A 183 15.94 5.31 19.85
CA VAL A 183 14.63 5.76 19.36
C VAL A 183 14.72 7.01 18.48
N GLU A 184 15.50 8.01 18.90
CA GLU A 184 15.68 9.25 18.15
C GLU A 184 16.33 9.01 16.78
N ASP A 185 17.36 8.17 16.73
CA ASP A 185 18.04 7.78 15.48
C ASP A 185 17.05 7.08 14.53
N ALA A 186 16.20 6.20 15.06
CA ALA A 186 15.16 5.49 14.30
C ALA A 186 14.13 6.45 13.70
N VAL A 187 13.69 7.46 14.46
CA VAL A 187 12.75 8.50 14.00
C VAL A 187 13.39 9.34 12.90
N GLN A 188 14.60 9.85 13.12
CA GLN A 188 15.32 10.65 12.12
C GLN A 188 15.57 9.84 10.83
N HIS A 189 15.91 8.56 10.96
CA HIS A 189 16.09 7.67 9.81
C HIS A 189 14.78 7.48 9.03
N MET A 190 13.66 7.29 9.72
CA MET A 190 12.34 7.21 9.12
C MET A 190 11.96 8.51 8.38
N GLU A 191 12.14 9.66 9.01
CA GLU A 191 11.83 10.98 8.44
C GLU A 191 12.71 11.30 7.22
N SER A 192 13.95 10.82 7.18
CA SER A 192 14.83 10.97 6.03
C SER A 192 14.34 10.23 4.77
N GLY A 193 13.34 9.35 4.89
CA GLY A 193 12.81 8.52 3.81
C GLY A 193 13.77 7.42 3.31
N LYS A 194 14.87 7.19 4.02
CA LYS A 194 15.88 6.17 3.68
C LYS A 194 15.51 4.76 4.15
N VAL A 195 14.65 4.66 5.18
CA VAL A 195 14.22 3.37 5.75
C VAL A 195 13.62 2.43 4.70
N ARG A 196 13.91 1.14 4.81
CA ARG A 196 13.41 0.08 3.90
C ARG A 196 12.79 -1.08 4.69
N PHE A 197 11.53 -0.98 5.13
CA PHE A 197 10.57 0.14 4.97
C PHE A 197 9.99 0.56 6.32
N ARG A 198 10.31 -0.15 7.41
CA ARG A 198 9.84 0.11 8.77
C ARG A 198 11.00 0.15 9.74
N SER A 199 11.14 1.23 10.51
CA SER A 199 11.97 1.23 11.71
C SER A 199 11.20 0.51 12.82
N VAL A 200 11.84 -0.45 13.47
CA VAL A 200 11.26 -1.21 14.59
C VAL A 200 12.16 -1.09 15.79
N ILE A 201 11.63 -0.59 16.89
CA ILE A 201 12.34 -0.51 18.16
C ILE A 201 12.25 -1.86 18.83
N VAL A 202 13.41 -2.41 19.25
CA VAL A 202 13.53 -3.66 19.99
C VAL A 202 13.97 -3.39 21.43
N MET A 203 13.40 -4.17 22.35
CA MET A 203 13.58 -4.02 23.81
C MET A 203 14.60 -5.02 24.34
N GLU A 204 15.69 -5.24 23.61
CA GLU A 204 16.80 -6.13 24.00
C GLU A 204 17.86 -5.37 24.80
#